data_6b594bc7a5a10111d2450cd4c603afed
#
_entry.id   6b594bc7a5a10111d2450cd4c603afed
#
_cell.length_a   1.000
_cell.length_b   1.000
_cell.length_c   1.000
_cell.angle_alpha   90.00
_cell.angle_beta   90.00
_cell.angle_gamma   90.00
#
_symmetry.space_group_name_H-M   'P 1'
#
loop_
_entity.id
_entity.type
_entity.pdbx_description
1 polymer ?
#
loop_
_entity_poly.entity_id
_entity_poly.type
_entity_poly.pdbx_seq_one_letter_code
_entity_poly.pdbx_strand_id
1 'polypeptide(L)'
;DNFERSNFYLYLSNFLNSKFIYNYSLTVENYYLNEDYEKAKKILKNFKKEDNFYYWYRVKKEAQLIAKQRNKKESLNYITVEFNKISNPNDKILFDIANFYKNSKKYEEAIKYYTKVINTADDISEIKSDLFYRRGGSYERIGKYEKADDDLLNALKIDPDDAYILNYLAYSWLERDYKIKEAIEMLEKAYSLKSNDPYIIDSIGWAYYLNEEYFKAEKFLKRAVELMPNDPIVNDHYGDILWKLDRKIQARYFWGNVLEMDDAEKDMIENINIKIIKGLVNS
;
A
#
# COMPACT_ATOMS: atom_id res chain seq x y z
N ASP A 1 29.58 10.10 -15.89
CA ASP A 1 28.20 10.03 -15.43
C ASP A 1 27.65 8.64 -15.70
N ASN A 2 27.13 7.96 -14.66
CA ASN A 2 26.70 6.55 -14.77
C ASN A 2 25.52 6.38 -15.75
N PHE A 3 24.68 7.37 -15.90
CA PHE A 3 23.52 7.35 -16.80
C PHE A 3 23.92 7.34 -18.29
N GLU A 4 24.80 8.24 -18.70
CA GLU A 4 25.26 8.32 -20.08
C GLU A 4 26.04 7.06 -20.48
N ARG A 5 26.86 6.54 -19.54
CA ARG A 5 27.60 5.31 -19.74
C ARG A 5 26.68 4.10 -19.88
N SER A 6 25.64 4.01 -19.04
CA SER A 6 24.60 2.96 -19.14
C SER A 6 23.90 3.02 -20.49
N ASN A 7 23.46 4.19 -20.91
CA ASN A 7 22.81 4.39 -22.22
C ASN A 7 23.70 3.98 -23.38
N PHE A 8 24.98 4.31 -23.34
CA PHE A 8 25.93 3.89 -24.39
C PHE A 8 25.96 2.36 -24.55
N TYR A 9 26.08 1.62 -23.45
CA TYR A 9 26.09 0.15 -23.51
C TYR A 9 24.76 -0.44 -23.94
N LEU A 10 23.64 0.14 -23.53
CA LEU A 10 22.30 -0.29 -23.97
C LEU A 10 22.11 -0.05 -25.48
N TYR A 11 22.55 1.09 -26.00
CA TYR A 11 22.52 1.36 -27.44
C TYR A 11 23.41 0.40 -28.22
N LEU A 12 24.62 0.15 -27.76
CA LEU A 12 25.53 -0.80 -28.39
C LEU A 12 24.91 -2.22 -28.39
N SER A 13 24.34 -2.66 -27.29
CA SER A 13 23.63 -3.94 -27.19
C SER A 13 22.45 -4.03 -28.14
N ASN A 14 21.63 -2.97 -28.26
CA ASN A 14 20.51 -2.90 -29.21
C ASN A 14 20.98 -2.89 -30.67
N PHE A 15 22.14 -2.27 -30.95
CA PHE A 15 22.74 -2.29 -32.27
C PHE A 15 23.21 -3.70 -32.65
N LEU A 16 23.87 -4.39 -31.73
CA LEU A 16 24.37 -5.76 -31.94
C LEU A 16 23.27 -6.80 -32.03
N ASN A 17 22.19 -6.62 -31.26
CA ASN A 17 21.02 -7.53 -31.28
C ASN A 17 19.70 -6.75 -31.08
N SER A 18 19.15 -6.23 -32.17
CA SER A 18 17.88 -5.51 -32.16
C SER A 18 16.65 -6.35 -31.78
N LYS A 19 16.78 -7.68 -31.77
CA LYS A 19 15.70 -8.60 -31.38
C LYS A 19 15.67 -8.86 -29.86
N PHE A 20 16.70 -8.43 -29.12
CA PHE A 20 16.76 -8.61 -27.67
C PHE A 20 15.91 -7.55 -26.96
N ILE A 21 14.61 -7.77 -26.91
CA ILE A 21 13.60 -6.82 -26.42
C ILE A 21 13.87 -6.37 -24.97
N TYR A 22 14.49 -7.22 -24.15
CA TYR A 22 14.83 -6.87 -22.77
C TYR A 22 15.70 -5.60 -22.66
N ASN A 23 16.59 -5.34 -23.61
CA ASN A 23 17.37 -4.10 -23.64
C ASN A 23 16.51 -2.84 -23.78
N TYR A 24 15.40 -2.92 -24.52
CA TYR A 24 14.47 -1.80 -24.63
C TYR A 24 13.80 -1.51 -23.28
N SER A 25 13.47 -2.55 -22.48
CA SER A 25 12.89 -2.31 -21.14
C SER A 25 13.88 -1.61 -20.21
N LEU A 26 15.15 -2.03 -20.20
CA LEU A 26 16.20 -1.35 -19.43
C LEU A 26 16.43 0.09 -19.89
N THR A 27 16.37 0.33 -21.21
CA THR A 27 16.50 1.68 -21.78
C THR A 27 15.33 2.57 -21.35
N VAL A 28 14.10 2.04 -21.33
CA VAL A 28 12.91 2.75 -20.84
C VAL A 28 13.05 3.11 -19.38
N GLU A 29 13.46 2.15 -18.53
CA GLU A 29 13.67 2.39 -17.09
C GLU A 29 14.72 3.49 -16.87
N ASN A 30 15.82 3.41 -17.61
CA ASN A 30 16.91 4.38 -17.50
C ASN A 30 16.45 5.80 -17.84
N TYR A 31 15.69 5.98 -18.94
CA TYR A 31 15.12 7.29 -19.29
C TYR A 31 14.03 7.73 -18.29
N TYR A 32 13.22 6.80 -17.79
CA TYR A 32 12.18 7.10 -16.79
C TYR A 32 12.78 7.64 -15.49
N LEU A 33 13.84 6.98 -14.97
CA LEU A 33 14.53 7.39 -13.74
C LEU A 33 15.23 8.75 -13.87
N ASN A 34 15.64 9.11 -15.09
CA ASN A 34 16.28 10.40 -15.38
C ASN A 34 15.29 11.45 -15.93
N GLU A 35 13.98 11.18 -15.77
CA GLU A 35 12.88 12.09 -16.15
C GLU A 35 12.83 12.47 -17.64
N ASP A 36 13.59 11.77 -18.52
CA ASP A 36 13.53 11.94 -19.97
C ASP A 36 12.35 11.14 -20.56
N TYR A 37 11.14 11.56 -20.19
CA TYR A 37 9.90 10.86 -20.51
C TYR A 37 9.62 10.78 -22.02
N GLU A 38 10.07 11.74 -22.80
CA GLU A 38 9.85 11.72 -24.26
C GLU A 38 10.71 10.65 -24.96
N LYS A 39 11.96 10.45 -24.51
CA LYS A 39 12.78 9.35 -25.01
C LYS A 39 12.24 8.00 -24.54
N ALA A 40 11.80 7.89 -23.27
CA ALA A 40 11.14 6.69 -22.77
C ALA A 40 9.94 6.30 -23.66
N LYS A 41 9.03 7.23 -23.96
CA LYS A 41 7.87 7.01 -24.87
C LYS A 41 8.30 6.56 -26.28
N LYS A 42 9.39 7.12 -26.81
CA LYS A 42 9.89 6.73 -28.13
C LYS A 42 10.34 5.27 -28.14
N ILE A 43 11.05 4.83 -27.11
CA ILE A 43 11.52 3.44 -26.99
C ILE A 43 10.36 2.47 -26.76
N LEU A 44 9.33 2.86 -25.99
CA LEU A 44 8.14 2.04 -25.73
C LEU A 44 7.40 1.61 -27.01
N LYS A 45 7.52 2.35 -28.11
CA LYS A 45 6.93 1.99 -29.41
C LYS A 45 7.49 0.70 -30.02
N ASN A 46 8.65 0.21 -29.54
CA ASN A 46 9.22 -1.07 -29.96
C ASN A 46 8.47 -2.27 -29.39
N PHE A 47 7.69 -2.09 -28.31
CA PHE A 47 6.83 -3.14 -27.73
C PHE A 47 5.50 -3.19 -28.47
N LYS A 48 5.36 -4.13 -29.39
CA LYS A 48 4.23 -4.24 -30.30
C LYS A 48 3.03 -4.98 -29.67
N LYS A 49 1.86 -4.85 -30.30
CA LYS A 49 0.60 -5.41 -29.78
C LYS A 49 0.43 -6.91 -29.97
N GLU A 50 1.21 -7.50 -30.85
CA GLU A 50 1.11 -8.93 -31.20
C GLU A 50 1.49 -9.86 -30.04
N ASP A 51 2.27 -9.37 -29.10
CA ASP A 51 2.62 -10.09 -27.87
C ASP A 51 1.98 -9.40 -26.67
N ASN A 52 1.00 -10.04 -26.05
CA ASN A 52 0.28 -9.49 -24.92
C ASN A 52 1.19 -9.13 -23.73
N PHE A 53 2.29 -9.87 -23.49
CA PHE A 53 3.21 -9.61 -22.40
C PHE A 53 3.96 -8.30 -22.60
N TYR A 54 4.58 -8.11 -23.78
CA TYR A 54 5.32 -6.89 -24.10
C TYR A 54 4.40 -5.70 -24.29
N TYR A 55 3.22 -5.92 -24.90
CA TYR A 55 2.22 -4.88 -25.00
C TYR A 55 1.76 -4.39 -23.63
N TRP A 56 1.48 -5.31 -22.70
CA TRP A 56 1.07 -4.95 -21.35
C TRP A 56 2.18 -4.22 -20.59
N TYR A 57 3.44 -4.63 -20.73
CA TYR A 57 4.57 -3.87 -20.20
C TYR A 57 4.57 -2.41 -20.69
N ARG A 58 4.41 -2.21 -22.00
CA ARG A 58 4.30 -0.88 -22.60
C ARG A 58 3.15 -0.09 -21.98
N VAL A 59 1.95 -0.65 -21.94
CA VAL A 59 0.75 -0.01 -21.38
C VAL A 59 0.96 0.42 -19.94
N LYS A 60 1.55 -0.44 -19.08
CA LYS A 60 1.87 -0.07 -17.70
C LYS A 60 2.84 1.11 -17.61
N LYS A 61 3.89 1.12 -18.42
CA LYS A 61 4.87 2.21 -18.43
C LYS A 61 4.28 3.51 -18.97
N GLU A 62 3.49 3.46 -20.02
CA GLU A 62 2.77 4.64 -20.53
C GLU A 62 1.79 5.18 -19.48
N ALA A 63 1.07 4.33 -18.77
CA ALA A 63 0.20 4.74 -17.65
C ALA A 63 0.99 5.42 -16.51
N GLN A 64 2.17 4.90 -16.15
CA GLN A 64 3.05 5.53 -15.16
C GLN A 64 3.53 6.91 -15.61
N LEU A 65 3.91 7.06 -16.89
CA LEU A 65 4.30 8.35 -17.49
C LEU A 65 3.14 9.35 -17.45
N ILE A 66 1.92 8.91 -17.78
CA ILE A 66 0.71 9.75 -17.70
C ILE A 66 0.46 10.20 -16.25
N ALA A 67 0.60 9.31 -15.29
CA ALA A 67 0.42 9.65 -13.87
C ALA A 67 1.43 10.72 -13.40
N LYS A 68 2.69 10.65 -13.87
CA LYS A 68 3.75 11.62 -13.56
C LYS A 68 3.55 12.97 -14.25
N GLN A 69 3.22 12.96 -15.56
CA GLN A 69 3.13 14.18 -16.36
C GLN A 69 1.77 14.88 -16.27
N ARG A 70 0.72 14.18 -15.86
CA ARG A 70 -0.63 14.70 -15.79
C ARG A 70 -1.27 14.40 -14.43
N ASN A 71 -2.00 13.28 -14.34
CA ASN A 71 -2.66 12.89 -13.10
C ASN A 71 -3.02 11.39 -13.07
N LYS A 72 -3.31 10.89 -11.85
CA LYS A 72 -3.70 9.49 -11.62
C LYS A 72 -5.00 9.09 -12.33
N LYS A 73 -5.95 10.03 -12.49
CA LYS A 73 -7.25 9.74 -13.13
C LYS A 73 -7.09 9.46 -14.62
N GLU A 74 -6.30 10.26 -15.34
CA GLU A 74 -6.00 10.01 -16.75
C GLU A 74 -5.21 8.73 -16.96
N SER A 75 -4.26 8.45 -16.08
CA SER A 75 -3.51 7.20 -16.06
C SER A 75 -4.42 5.97 -15.94
N LEU A 76 -5.36 5.99 -14.98
CA LEU A 76 -6.32 4.91 -14.79
C LEU A 76 -7.24 4.74 -16.01
N ASN A 77 -7.72 5.86 -16.58
CA ASN A 77 -8.55 5.80 -17.79
C ASN A 77 -7.78 5.18 -18.97
N TYR A 78 -6.54 5.61 -19.18
CA TYR A 78 -5.68 5.07 -20.23
C TYR A 78 -5.47 3.56 -20.07
N ILE A 79 -5.03 3.10 -18.90
CA ILE A 79 -4.74 1.68 -18.70
C ILE A 79 -6.00 0.81 -18.82
N THR A 80 -7.16 1.31 -18.38
CA THR A 80 -8.44 0.62 -18.52
C THR A 80 -8.84 0.45 -19.98
N VAL A 81 -8.70 1.51 -20.80
CA VAL A 81 -8.98 1.46 -22.23
C VAL A 81 -8.07 0.48 -22.97
N GLU A 82 -6.76 0.49 -22.65
CA GLU A 82 -5.80 -0.41 -23.30
C GLU A 82 -5.97 -1.87 -22.82
N PHE A 83 -6.28 -2.09 -21.53
CA PHE A 83 -6.60 -3.41 -21.01
C PHE A 83 -7.79 -4.06 -21.73
N ASN A 84 -8.84 -3.30 -21.98
CA ASN A 84 -10.04 -3.80 -22.68
C ASN A 84 -9.80 -4.22 -24.14
N LYS A 85 -8.65 -3.86 -24.72
CA LYS A 85 -8.22 -4.31 -26.05
C LYS A 85 -7.49 -5.65 -26.04
N ILE A 86 -7.12 -6.16 -24.87
CA ILE A 86 -6.38 -7.41 -24.73
C ILE A 86 -7.38 -8.56 -24.74
N SER A 87 -7.30 -9.40 -25.76
CA SER A 87 -8.07 -10.64 -25.83
C SER A 87 -7.41 -11.68 -24.92
N ASN A 88 -8.17 -12.31 -24.02
CA ASN A 88 -7.70 -13.35 -23.10
C ASN A 88 -6.48 -12.93 -22.26
N PRO A 89 -6.60 -11.91 -21.39
CA PRO A 89 -5.52 -11.52 -20.51
C PRO A 89 -5.16 -12.69 -19.57
N ASN A 90 -3.87 -12.98 -19.44
CA ASN A 90 -3.38 -13.97 -18.48
C ASN A 90 -3.47 -13.48 -17.03
N ASP A 91 -3.22 -14.36 -16.08
CA ASP A 91 -3.36 -14.07 -14.64
C ASP A 91 -2.49 -12.92 -14.18
N LYS A 92 -1.27 -12.79 -14.73
CA LYS A 92 -0.37 -11.66 -14.41
C LYS A 92 -0.95 -10.31 -14.86
N ILE A 93 -1.55 -10.25 -16.05
CA ILE A 93 -2.23 -9.06 -16.56
C ILE A 93 -3.46 -8.74 -15.69
N LEU A 94 -4.24 -9.77 -15.31
CA LEU A 94 -5.39 -9.62 -14.43
C LEU A 94 -4.99 -9.15 -13.03
N PHE A 95 -3.90 -9.66 -12.49
CA PHE A 95 -3.35 -9.22 -11.21
C PHE A 95 -2.85 -7.77 -11.25
N ASP A 96 -2.11 -7.41 -12.30
CA ASP A 96 -1.62 -6.03 -12.48
C ASP A 96 -2.77 -5.03 -12.57
N ILE A 97 -3.82 -5.30 -13.39
CA ILE A 97 -4.97 -4.38 -13.49
C ILE A 97 -5.74 -4.27 -12.17
N ALA A 98 -5.86 -5.38 -11.41
CA ALA A 98 -6.46 -5.34 -10.08
C ALA A 98 -5.68 -4.39 -9.14
N ASN A 99 -4.35 -4.44 -9.18
CA ASN A 99 -3.51 -3.53 -8.41
C ASN A 99 -3.68 -2.06 -8.83
N PHE A 100 -3.80 -1.78 -10.13
CA PHE A 100 -4.09 -0.43 -10.61
C PHE A 100 -5.43 0.10 -10.09
N TYR A 101 -6.47 -0.71 -10.11
CA TYR A 101 -7.76 -0.34 -9.54
C TYR A 101 -7.68 -0.11 -8.03
N LYS A 102 -7.04 -1.02 -7.28
CA LYS A 102 -6.82 -0.87 -5.83
C LYS A 102 -6.11 0.44 -5.50
N ASN A 103 -4.99 0.73 -6.18
CA ASN A 103 -4.19 1.93 -5.97
C ASN A 103 -4.93 3.23 -6.36
N SER A 104 -5.97 3.11 -7.19
CA SER A 104 -6.87 4.19 -7.57
C SER A 104 -8.12 4.27 -6.70
N LYS A 105 -8.15 3.54 -5.57
CA LYS A 105 -9.29 3.43 -4.64
C LYS A 105 -10.57 2.89 -5.31
N LYS A 106 -10.45 2.14 -6.42
CA LYS A 106 -11.53 1.44 -7.13
C LYS A 106 -11.60 -0.02 -6.66
N TYR A 107 -12.00 -0.17 -5.40
CA TYR A 107 -11.89 -1.44 -4.69
C TYR A 107 -12.81 -2.54 -5.23
N GLU A 108 -14.02 -2.21 -5.71
CA GLU A 108 -14.94 -3.19 -6.28
C GLU A 108 -14.39 -3.81 -7.57
N GLU A 109 -13.81 -2.98 -8.44
CA GLU A 109 -13.14 -3.44 -9.65
C GLU A 109 -11.89 -4.27 -9.32
N ALA A 110 -11.11 -3.86 -8.33
CA ALA A 110 -9.95 -4.63 -7.87
C ALA A 110 -10.36 -6.02 -7.38
N ILE A 111 -11.39 -6.11 -6.53
CA ILE A 111 -11.96 -7.37 -6.02
C ILE A 111 -12.40 -8.29 -7.16
N LYS A 112 -13.06 -7.75 -8.19
CA LYS A 112 -13.50 -8.51 -9.36
C LYS A 112 -12.32 -9.22 -10.03
N TYR A 113 -11.22 -8.51 -10.26
CA TYR A 113 -10.07 -9.07 -10.96
C TYR A 113 -9.21 -9.97 -10.08
N TYR A 114 -9.02 -9.66 -8.79
CA TYR A 114 -8.38 -10.59 -7.85
C TYR A 114 -9.16 -11.91 -7.76
N THR A 115 -10.50 -11.84 -7.67
CA THR A 115 -11.36 -13.01 -7.63
C THR A 115 -11.23 -13.85 -8.91
N LYS A 116 -11.12 -13.18 -10.07
CA LYS A 116 -10.90 -13.89 -11.31
C LYS A 116 -9.59 -14.67 -11.28
N VAL A 117 -8.47 -14.05 -10.87
CA VAL A 117 -7.17 -14.75 -10.75
C VAL A 117 -7.27 -15.92 -9.78
N ILE A 118 -7.85 -15.74 -8.60
CA ILE A 118 -7.97 -16.79 -7.58
C ILE A 118 -8.76 -18.01 -8.11
N ASN A 119 -9.75 -17.78 -8.97
CA ASN A 119 -10.65 -18.84 -9.45
C ASN A 119 -10.18 -19.52 -10.74
N THR A 120 -9.32 -18.87 -11.54
CA THR A 120 -8.97 -19.34 -12.89
C THR A 120 -7.51 -19.75 -13.07
N ALA A 121 -6.63 -19.31 -12.19
CA ALA A 121 -5.21 -19.61 -12.33
C ALA A 121 -4.91 -21.05 -11.92
N ASP A 122 -4.20 -21.79 -12.79
CA ASP A 122 -3.83 -23.18 -12.57
C ASP A 122 -2.79 -23.34 -11.44
N ASP A 123 -1.83 -22.40 -11.36
CA ASP A 123 -0.83 -22.37 -10.30
C ASP A 123 -0.63 -20.94 -9.78
N ILE A 124 -1.17 -20.69 -8.60
CA ILE A 124 -1.02 -19.43 -7.86
C ILE A 124 -0.34 -19.63 -6.50
N SER A 125 0.27 -20.79 -6.27
CA SER A 125 0.83 -21.17 -4.97
C SER A 125 1.75 -20.09 -4.40
N GLU A 126 2.64 -19.54 -5.21
CA GLU A 126 3.59 -18.50 -4.81
C GLU A 126 2.95 -17.13 -4.49
N ILE A 127 1.85 -16.78 -5.14
CA ILE A 127 1.21 -15.45 -4.99
C ILE A 127 -0.14 -15.50 -4.26
N LYS A 128 -0.58 -16.69 -3.86
CA LYS A 128 -1.91 -16.91 -3.31
C LYS A 128 -2.16 -16.15 -2.02
N SER A 129 -1.17 -16.10 -1.14
CA SER A 129 -1.24 -15.32 0.10
C SER A 129 -1.39 -13.83 -0.23
N ASP A 130 -0.56 -13.27 -1.13
CA ASP A 130 -0.63 -11.87 -1.55
C ASP A 130 -1.97 -11.52 -2.23
N LEU A 131 -2.54 -12.46 -3.03
CA LEU A 131 -3.86 -12.27 -3.63
C LEU A 131 -4.97 -12.15 -2.58
N PHE A 132 -5.00 -13.05 -1.60
CA PHE A 132 -5.95 -12.98 -0.50
C PHE A 132 -5.74 -11.70 0.34
N TYR A 133 -4.51 -11.36 0.68
CA TYR A 133 -4.18 -10.13 1.40
C TYR A 133 -4.70 -8.87 0.68
N ARG A 134 -4.44 -8.74 -0.63
CA ARG A 134 -4.89 -7.58 -1.42
C ARG A 134 -6.40 -7.53 -1.60
N ARG A 135 -7.04 -8.67 -1.81
CA ARG A 135 -8.50 -8.74 -1.94
C ARG A 135 -9.17 -8.48 -0.60
N GLY A 136 -8.65 -9.06 0.48
CA GLY A 136 -9.12 -8.84 1.84
C GLY A 136 -9.04 -7.36 2.23
N GLY A 137 -7.90 -6.71 2.00
CA GLY A 137 -7.77 -5.27 2.19
C GLY A 137 -8.73 -4.45 1.32
N SER A 138 -9.03 -4.90 0.10
CA SER A 138 -10.02 -4.23 -0.75
C SER A 138 -11.46 -4.41 -0.23
N TYR A 139 -11.79 -5.59 0.35
CA TYR A 139 -13.07 -5.82 1.02
C TYR A 139 -13.23 -4.94 2.27
N GLU A 140 -12.16 -4.82 3.07
CA GLU A 140 -12.15 -3.96 4.25
C GLU A 140 -12.49 -2.51 3.87
N ARG A 141 -11.83 -1.96 2.85
CA ARG A 141 -12.04 -0.58 2.36
C ARG A 141 -13.46 -0.27 1.88
N ILE A 142 -14.25 -1.27 1.55
CA ILE A 142 -15.68 -1.12 1.19
C ILE A 142 -16.63 -1.63 2.28
N GLY A 143 -16.14 -1.82 3.50
CA GLY A 143 -16.93 -2.22 4.67
C GLY A 143 -17.44 -3.66 4.65
N LYS A 144 -16.92 -4.54 3.78
CA LYS A 144 -17.28 -5.97 3.73
C LYS A 144 -16.37 -6.79 4.65
N TYR A 145 -16.45 -6.50 5.94
CA TYR A 145 -15.50 -6.97 6.95
C TYR A 145 -15.44 -8.49 7.10
N GLU A 146 -16.57 -9.22 7.03
CA GLU A 146 -16.56 -10.69 7.11
C GLU A 146 -15.71 -11.28 5.98
N LYS A 147 -15.86 -10.77 4.74
CA LYS A 147 -15.07 -11.23 3.59
C LYS A 147 -13.61 -10.81 3.68
N ALA A 148 -13.35 -9.65 4.27
CA ALA A 148 -12.00 -9.18 4.53
C ALA A 148 -11.29 -10.11 5.52
N ASP A 149 -11.94 -10.43 6.66
CA ASP A 149 -11.42 -11.32 7.67
C ASP A 149 -11.17 -12.73 7.10
N ASP A 150 -12.12 -13.29 6.33
CA ASP A 150 -11.96 -14.59 5.67
C ASP A 150 -10.73 -14.63 4.75
N ASP A 151 -10.56 -13.61 3.91
CA ASP A 151 -9.41 -13.52 3.00
C ASP A 151 -8.09 -13.35 3.75
N LEU A 152 -8.02 -12.47 4.75
CA LEU A 152 -6.81 -12.23 5.54
C LEU A 152 -6.43 -13.46 6.37
N LEU A 153 -7.41 -14.17 6.95
CA LEU A 153 -7.17 -15.44 7.62
C LEU A 153 -6.72 -16.54 6.66
N ASN A 154 -7.24 -16.58 5.42
CA ASN A 154 -6.76 -17.51 4.41
C ASN A 154 -5.33 -17.17 3.96
N ALA A 155 -4.96 -15.90 3.88
CA ALA A 155 -3.58 -15.49 3.65
C ALA A 155 -2.65 -15.98 4.77
N LEU A 156 -3.04 -15.82 6.03
CA LEU A 156 -2.27 -16.30 7.20
C LEU A 156 -2.22 -17.83 7.33
N LYS A 157 -3.17 -18.58 6.77
CA LYS A 157 -3.05 -20.06 6.69
C LYS A 157 -1.93 -20.48 5.74
N ILE A 158 -1.64 -19.68 4.72
CA ILE A 158 -0.59 -19.94 3.74
C ILE A 158 0.76 -19.44 4.26
N ASP A 159 0.78 -18.22 4.79
CA ASP A 159 1.96 -17.59 5.37
C ASP A 159 1.65 -17.11 6.81
N PRO A 160 1.78 -17.99 7.82
CA PRO A 160 1.41 -17.68 9.19
C PRO A 160 2.37 -16.70 9.89
N ASP A 161 3.53 -16.43 9.30
CA ASP A 161 4.58 -15.57 9.86
C ASP A 161 4.75 -14.27 9.06
N ASP A 162 3.80 -13.92 8.17
CA ASP A 162 3.80 -12.61 7.54
C ASP A 162 3.35 -11.53 8.53
N ALA A 163 4.33 -10.77 9.01
CA ALA A 163 4.11 -9.71 10.00
C ALA A 163 3.16 -8.61 9.50
N TYR A 164 3.11 -8.35 8.20
CA TYR A 164 2.24 -7.31 7.64
C TYR A 164 0.79 -7.76 7.56
N ILE A 165 0.55 -9.03 7.23
CA ILE A 165 -0.81 -9.59 7.22
C ILE A 165 -1.34 -9.68 8.65
N LEU A 166 -0.52 -10.16 9.60
CA LEU A 166 -0.85 -10.17 11.03
C LEU A 166 -1.23 -8.77 11.51
N ASN A 167 -0.37 -7.78 11.24
CA ASN A 167 -0.61 -6.40 11.61
C ASN A 167 -1.89 -5.83 10.99
N TYR A 168 -2.11 -6.06 9.70
CA TYR A 168 -3.26 -5.51 8.99
C TYR A 168 -4.58 -6.07 9.53
N LEU A 169 -4.67 -7.39 9.71
CA LEU A 169 -5.87 -8.03 10.24
C LEU A 169 -6.16 -7.58 11.68
N ALA A 170 -5.14 -7.60 12.52
CA ALA A 170 -5.26 -7.17 13.91
C ALA A 170 -5.72 -5.71 14.01
N TYR A 171 -5.07 -4.79 13.27
CA TYR A 171 -5.45 -3.38 13.26
C TYR A 171 -6.88 -3.17 12.76
N SER A 172 -7.29 -3.88 11.69
CA SER A 172 -8.68 -3.85 11.21
C SER A 172 -9.69 -4.33 12.26
N TRP A 173 -9.31 -5.27 13.12
CA TRP A 173 -10.15 -5.68 14.25
C TRP A 173 -10.20 -4.62 15.35
N LEU A 174 -9.09 -3.96 15.68
CA LEU A 174 -9.04 -2.87 16.66
C LEU A 174 -9.95 -1.69 16.27
N GLU A 175 -9.90 -1.28 15.00
CA GLU A 175 -10.75 -0.20 14.46
C GLU A 175 -12.26 -0.47 14.58
N ARG A 176 -12.65 -1.72 14.81
CA ARG A 176 -14.04 -2.17 14.95
C ARG A 176 -14.39 -2.59 16.38
N ASP A 177 -13.54 -2.37 17.37
CA ASP A 177 -13.67 -2.90 18.72
C ASP A 177 -13.96 -4.42 18.75
N TYR A 178 -13.35 -5.15 17.82
CA TYR A 178 -13.59 -6.56 17.61
C TYR A 178 -12.35 -7.38 17.95
N LYS A 179 -12.51 -8.44 18.74
CA LYS A 179 -11.45 -9.40 19.11
C LYS A 179 -10.14 -8.75 19.57
N ILE A 180 -10.23 -7.76 20.46
CA ILE A 180 -9.07 -6.96 20.92
C ILE A 180 -7.95 -7.87 21.47
N LYS A 181 -8.29 -8.90 22.23
CA LYS A 181 -7.27 -9.81 22.82
C LYS A 181 -6.53 -10.61 21.77
N GLU A 182 -7.25 -11.19 20.81
CA GLU A 182 -6.67 -11.92 19.69
C GLU A 182 -5.86 -10.98 18.78
N ALA A 183 -6.29 -9.72 18.62
CA ALA A 183 -5.53 -8.71 17.90
C ALA A 183 -4.20 -8.40 18.59
N ILE A 184 -4.18 -8.30 19.93
CA ILE A 184 -2.94 -8.11 20.69
C ILE A 184 -1.98 -9.29 20.46
N GLU A 185 -2.44 -10.54 20.54
CA GLU A 185 -1.61 -11.72 20.29
C GLU A 185 -0.99 -11.72 18.89
N MET A 186 -1.77 -11.35 17.87
CA MET A 186 -1.26 -11.21 16.50
C MET A 186 -0.24 -10.10 16.37
N LEU A 187 -0.45 -8.96 17.04
CA LEU A 187 0.48 -7.83 17.01
C LEU A 187 1.76 -8.11 17.80
N GLU A 188 1.68 -8.81 18.93
CA GLU A 188 2.88 -9.29 19.63
C GLU A 188 3.71 -10.22 18.76
N LYS A 189 3.06 -11.12 18.00
CA LYS A 189 3.74 -11.97 17.03
C LYS A 189 4.34 -11.15 15.90
N ALA A 190 3.60 -10.22 15.30
CA ALA A 190 4.11 -9.33 14.25
C ALA A 190 5.32 -8.52 14.73
N TYR A 191 5.26 -7.98 15.94
CA TYR A 191 6.37 -7.25 16.56
C TYR A 191 7.58 -8.14 16.82
N SER A 192 7.39 -9.40 17.23
CA SER A 192 8.50 -10.35 17.39
C SER A 192 9.24 -10.63 16.07
N LEU A 193 8.51 -10.61 14.95
CA LEU A 193 9.06 -10.81 13.60
C LEU A 193 9.72 -9.55 13.03
N LYS A 194 9.17 -8.36 13.34
CA LYS A 194 9.62 -7.06 12.81
C LYS A 194 9.61 -5.96 13.89
N SER A 195 10.48 -6.08 14.88
CA SER A 195 10.52 -5.21 16.06
C SER A 195 10.91 -3.74 15.81
N ASN A 196 11.41 -3.41 14.62
CA ASN A 196 11.78 -2.04 14.24
C ASN A 196 10.84 -1.43 13.19
N ASP A 197 9.77 -2.12 12.79
CA ASP A 197 8.78 -1.58 11.87
C ASP A 197 7.86 -0.60 12.62
N PRO A 198 7.85 0.69 12.27
CA PRO A 198 7.14 1.69 13.04
C PRO A 198 5.62 1.55 12.96
N TYR A 199 5.06 1.01 11.87
CA TYR A 199 3.63 0.75 11.76
C TYR A 199 3.18 -0.37 12.68
N ILE A 200 3.99 -1.42 12.82
CA ILE A 200 3.72 -2.52 13.76
C ILE A 200 3.84 -2.03 15.19
N ILE A 201 4.84 -1.18 15.48
CA ILE A 201 5.03 -0.58 16.81
C ILE A 201 3.83 0.31 17.19
N ASP A 202 3.32 1.11 16.26
CA ASP A 202 2.14 1.93 16.49
C ASP A 202 0.90 1.06 16.75
N SER A 203 0.65 0.08 15.89
CA SER A 203 -0.51 -0.81 16.02
C SER A 203 -0.55 -1.57 17.33
N ILE A 204 0.58 -2.10 17.81
CA ILE A 204 0.63 -2.77 19.12
C ILE A 204 0.46 -1.78 20.28
N GLY A 205 0.98 -0.57 20.16
CA GLY A 205 0.76 0.50 21.11
C GLY A 205 -0.70 0.88 21.22
N TRP A 206 -1.38 1.03 20.08
CA TRP A 206 -2.80 1.29 19.99
C TRP A 206 -3.66 0.15 20.57
N ALA A 207 -3.27 -1.11 20.30
CA ALA A 207 -3.94 -2.27 20.88
C ALA A 207 -3.89 -2.26 22.42
N TYR A 208 -2.74 -1.97 23.01
CA TYR A 208 -2.62 -1.82 24.46
C TYR A 208 -3.40 -0.61 25.00
N TYR A 209 -3.51 0.48 24.22
CA TYR A 209 -4.35 1.63 24.59
C TYR A 209 -5.82 1.22 24.70
N LEU A 210 -6.35 0.52 23.70
CA LEU A 210 -7.74 0.02 23.70
C LEU A 210 -7.99 -1.04 24.80
N ASN A 211 -6.96 -1.79 25.17
CA ASN A 211 -7.03 -2.74 26.29
C ASN A 211 -6.76 -2.10 27.67
N GLU A 212 -6.71 -0.75 27.75
CA GLU A 212 -6.46 0.04 28.95
C GLU A 212 -5.10 -0.22 29.64
N GLU A 213 -4.16 -0.85 28.96
CA GLU A 213 -2.79 -1.07 29.43
C GLU A 213 -1.89 0.15 29.14
N TYR A 214 -2.28 1.31 29.67
CA TYR A 214 -1.76 2.62 29.27
C TYR A 214 -0.22 2.78 29.39
N PHE A 215 0.41 2.17 30.39
CA PHE A 215 1.88 2.25 30.50
C PHE A 215 2.62 1.45 29.41
N LYS A 216 2.05 0.31 29.00
CA LYS A 216 2.58 -0.42 27.85
C LYS A 216 2.33 0.36 26.55
N ALA A 217 1.12 0.87 26.37
CA ALA A 217 0.75 1.70 25.21
C ALA A 217 1.71 2.87 25.05
N GLU A 218 1.97 3.64 26.11
CA GLU A 218 2.91 4.77 26.07
C GLU A 218 4.30 4.37 25.56
N LYS A 219 4.83 3.24 26.04
CA LYS A 219 6.15 2.78 25.63
C LYS A 219 6.25 2.54 24.13
N PHE A 220 5.24 1.89 23.53
CA PHE A 220 5.21 1.58 22.11
C PHE A 220 4.89 2.83 21.28
N LEU A 221 3.85 3.60 21.63
CA LEU A 221 3.44 4.79 20.88
C LEU A 221 4.51 5.90 20.92
N LYS A 222 5.24 6.04 22.04
CA LYS A 222 6.41 6.92 22.11
C LYS A 222 7.48 6.49 21.10
N ARG A 223 7.76 5.18 21.02
CA ARG A 223 8.74 4.66 20.06
C ARG A 223 8.27 4.84 18.61
N ALA A 224 6.99 4.66 18.34
CA ALA A 224 6.41 4.88 17.01
C ALA A 224 6.59 6.35 16.57
N VAL A 225 6.24 7.32 17.42
CA VAL A 225 6.37 8.74 17.07
C VAL A 225 7.83 9.20 16.94
N GLU A 226 8.77 8.59 17.68
CA GLU A 226 10.20 8.82 17.47
C GLU A 226 10.69 8.33 16.10
N LEU A 227 10.11 7.26 15.57
CA LEU A 227 10.46 6.70 14.25
C LEU A 227 9.72 7.38 13.10
N MET A 228 8.49 7.80 13.33
CA MET A 228 7.63 8.48 12.35
C MET A 228 7.06 9.80 12.90
N PRO A 229 7.92 10.82 13.13
CA PRO A 229 7.49 12.08 13.75
C PRO A 229 6.49 12.88 12.89
N ASN A 230 6.42 12.62 11.59
CA ASN A 230 5.56 13.34 10.65
C ASN A 230 4.35 12.49 10.17
N ASP A 231 4.04 11.40 10.86
CA ASP A 231 2.84 10.62 10.55
C ASP A 231 1.66 11.13 11.38
N PRO A 232 0.51 11.51 10.76
CA PRO A 232 -0.60 12.09 11.49
C PRO A 232 -1.28 11.10 12.44
N ILE A 233 -1.40 9.82 12.06
CA ILE A 233 -2.04 8.78 12.88
C ILE A 233 -1.21 8.51 14.12
N VAL A 234 0.10 8.36 13.97
CA VAL A 234 1.02 8.10 15.08
C VAL A 234 1.05 9.25 16.08
N ASN A 235 1.01 10.51 15.61
CA ASN A 235 0.91 11.67 16.49
C ASN A 235 -0.42 11.74 17.24
N ASP A 236 -1.52 11.37 16.58
CA ASP A 236 -2.84 11.29 17.22
C ASP A 236 -2.87 10.24 18.33
N HIS A 237 -2.45 9.00 18.02
CA HIS A 237 -2.37 7.92 18.99
C HIS A 237 -1.49 8.27 20.19
N TYR A 238 -0.33 8.91 19.94
CA TYR A 238 0.54 9.32 21.04
C TYR A 238 -0.07 10.48 21.85
N GLY A 239 -0.81 11.38 21.24
CA GLY A 239 -1.60 12.40 21.92
C GLY A 239 -2.67 11.79 22.82
N ASP A 240 -3.39 10.78 22.33
CA ASP A 240 -4.46 10.10 23.05
C ASP A 240 -3.95 9.40 24.31
N ILE A 241 -2.84 8.65 24.24
CA ILE A 241 -2.26 8.02 25.43
C ILE A 241 -1.71 9.04 26.44
N LEU A 242 -1.09 10.12 25.98
CA LEU A 242 -0.64 11.18 26.86
C LEU A 242 -1.80 11.84 27.62
N TRP A 243 -2.95 12.00 26.96
CA TRP A 243 -4.15 12.50 27.61
C TRP A 243 -4.68 11.58 28.70
N LYS A 244 -4.75 10.27 28.43
CA LYS A 244 -5.14 9.25 29.43
C LYS A 244 -4.19 9.21 30.62
N LEU A 245 -2.91 9.54 30.43
CA LEU A 245 -1.90 9.64 31.48
C LEU A 245 -1.84 11.02 32.17
N ASP A 246 -2.87 11.84 32.01
CA ASP A 246 -3.00 13.22 32.56
C ASP A 246 -1.92 14.23 32.10
N ARG A 247 -1.19 13.92 31.02
CA ARG A 247 -0.17 14.79 30.41
C ARG A 247 -0.78 15.69 29.34
N LYS A 248 -1.81 16.44 29.70
CA LYS A 248 -2.71 17.16 28.79
C LYS A 248 -2.03 18.23 27.92
N ILE A 249 -0.98 18.88 28.40
CA ILE A 249 -0.23 19.88 27.61
C ILE A 249 0.53 19.17 26.47
N GLN A 250 1.17 18.05 26.79
CA GLN A 250 1.91 17.27 25.80
C GLN A 250 0.95 16.60 24.79
N ALA A 251 -0.19 16.11 25.22
CA ALA A 251 -1.24 15.59 24.34
C ALA A 251 -1.64 16.63 23.29
N ARG A 252 -1.96 17.85 23.72
CA ARG A 252 -2.30 18.96 22.81
C ARG A 252 -1.17 19.35 21.86
N TYR A 253 0.07 19.20 22.28
CA TYR A 253 1.23 19.45 21.41
C TYR A 253 1.27 18.44 20.24
N PHE A 254 1.12 17.12 20.52
CA PHE A 254 1.12 16.10 19.48
C PHE A 254 -0.11 16.17 18.57
N TRP A 255 -1.30 16.42 19.12
CA TRP A 255 -2.48 16.72 18.31
C TRP A 255 -2.32 17.97 17.45
N GLY A 256 -1.66 19.02 17.98
CA GLY A 256 -1.36 20.23 17.23
C GLY A 256 -0.46 19.99 16.02
N ASN A 257 0.53 19.09 16.15
CA ASN A 257 1.41 18.73 15.05
C ASN A 257 0.63 18.13 13.86
N VAL A 258 -0.44 17.35 14.13
CA VAL A 258 -1.28 16.75 13.07
C VAL A 258 -1.89 17.81 12.15
N LEU A 259 -2.25 18.99 12.68
CA LEU A 259 -2.87 20.07 11.90
C LEU A 259 -1.90 20.71 10.89
N GLU A 260 -0.59 20.51 11.08
CA GLU A 260 0.47 21.04 10.21
C GLU A 260 0.93 20.01 9.16
N MET A 261 0.36 18.79 9.17
CA MET A 261 0.77 17.70 8.28
C MET A 261 -0.08 17.66 7.00
N ASP A 262 0.57 17.67 5.84
CA ASP A 262 -0.09 17.66 4.53
C ASP A 262 -0.90 16.38 4.26
N ASP A 263 -0.52 15.27 4.88
CA ASP A 263 -1.16 13.95 4.69
C ASP A 263 -2.35 13.71 5.64
N ALA A 264 -2.66 14.66 6.55
CA ALA A 264 -3.81 14.53 7.45
C ALA A 264 -5.13 14.65 6.69
N GLU A 265 -6.00 13.65 6.82
CA GLU A 265 -7.33 13.65 6.18
C GLU A 265 -8.27 14.66 6.88
N LYS A 266 -9.24 15.20 6.13
CA LYS A 266 -10.15 16.25 6.64
C LYS A 266 -10.91 15.83 7.90
N ASP A 267 -11.44 14.62 7.90
CA ASP A 267 -12.20 14.08 9.04
C ASP A 267 -11.31 13.95 10.29
N MET A 268 -10.05 13.59 10.09
CA MET A 268 -9.06 13.55 11.16
C MET A 268 -8.77 14.96 11.71
N ILE A 269 -8.57 15.95 10.85
CA ILE A 269 -8.36 17.35 11.24
C ILE A 269 -9.54 17.86 12.08
N GLU A 270 -10.78 17.54 11.69
CA GLU A 270 -11.97 17.93 12.46
C GLU A 270 -11.97 17.30 13.86
N ASN A 271 -11.66 16.00 13.96
CA ASN A 271 -11.56 15.29 15.23
C ASN A 271 -10.45 15.86 16.12
N ILE A 272 -9.27 16.12 15.54
CA ILE A 272 -8.12 16.71 16.26
C ILE A 272 -8.47 18.08 16.85
N ASN A 273 -9.17 18.94 16.11
CA ASN A 273 -9.63 20.23 16.63
C ASN A 273 -10.55 20.06 17.84
N ILE A 274 -11.41 19.05 17.83
CA ILE A 274 -12.28 18.74 18.99
C ILE A 274 -11.41 18.27 20.18
N LYS A 275 -10.46 17.34 19.95
CA LYS A 275 -9.55 16.84 20.98
C LYS A 275 -8.73 17.95 21.64
N ILE A 276 -8.20 18.91 20.86
CA ILE A 276 -7.42 20.03 21.37
C ILE A 276 -8.25 20.90 22.32
N ILE A 277 -9.51 21.15 21.98
CA ILE A 277 -10.41 22.03 22.77
C ILE A 277 -10.98 21.29 23.99
N LYS A 278 -11.55 20.11 23.79
CA LYS A 278 -12.36 19.41 24.78
C LYS A 278 -11.62 18.25 25.47
N GLY A 279 -10.50 17.79 24.92
CA GLY A 279 -9.86 16.53 25.25
C GLY A 279 -10.59 15.34 24.61
N LEU A 280 -10.21 14.14 25.06
CA LEU A 280 -10.97 12.94 24.68
C LEU A 280 -12.35 13.02 25.30
N VAL A 281 -13.38 13.18 24.46
CA VAL A 281 -14.78 13.15 24.88
C VAL A 281 -15.12 11.68 25.11
N ASN A 282 -15.28 11.30 26.39
CA ASN A 282 -15.63 9.98 26.92
C ASN A 282 -15.75 8.84 25.90
N SER A 283 -14.71 8.08 25.79
CA SER A 283 -14.74 6.68 25.35
C SER A 283 -14.52 5.81 26.59
#